data_c5f5f5108c50e78be0e025629cab9ed8
#
_entry.id   c5f5f5108c50e78be0e025629cab9ed8
#
_cell.length_a   1.000
_cell.length_b   1.000
_cell.length_c   1.000
_cell.angle_alpha   90.00
_cell.angle_beta   90.00
_cell.angle_gamma   90.00
#
_symmetry.space_group_name_H-M   'P 1'
#
loop_
_entity.id
_entity.type
_entity.pdbx_description
1 polymer ?
#
loop_
_entity_poly.entity_id
_entity_poly.type
_entity_poly.pdbx_seq_one_letter_code
_entity_poly.pdbx_strand_id
1 'polypeptide(L)'
;SRSYGAGIGGNSEEGAGTIIIKGGNIYATSGYWEDESMIPGLHDSGAGIGGGAGGAGGTIEIHGGTVLAKSARAAGIGAGGTSSKNNFTVYASSEQARVELRGTEAAQEITVPAGESQVIDGNGAMTQVEYGEAPSNAVFYVTSEQGDNDGIEVRPNGSVSLSGTGPYTISMINPNKEVVGRVIQINSACTVTLDGIRIDASSSNKVPPLEIASGLSDVTLILKGQNYLKGSQTTAAIDNHGTPLTIEGDGSLTAIAGSGSAAIGGSVGKGGSHITIAGGNLTLYGSSDSACIGGGSRAAGTDIEISGGVVRLIQENTGYLLGGSRSSGTTEGICISGGEVIGTIEYQGDPQYNFLAKISEDPIKIQASNGQGATVYAG
;
A
#
# COMPACT_ATOMS: atom_id res chain seq x y z
N SER A 1 23.38 -21.39 13.67
CA SER A 1 23.12 -22.57 12.82
C SER A 1 22.93 -22.08 11.39
N ARG A 2 23.70 -22.63 10.49
CA ARG A 2 23.65 -22.31 9.04
C ARG A 2 22.42 -23.01 8.48
N SER A 3 21.47 -22.26 7.91
CA SER A 3 20.30 -22.84 7.27
C SER A 3 20.49 -22.80 5.75
N TYR A 4 20.77 -23.94 5.15
CA TYR A 4 20.80 -24.13 3.70
C TYR A 4 19.46 -24.71 3.18
N GLY A 5 18.39 -24.57 3.96
CA GLY A 5 17.07 -25.05 3.60
C GLY A 5 16.42 -24.20 2.50
N ALA A 6 15.39 -24.77 1.88
CA ALA A 6 14.44 -24.03 1.05
C ALA A 6 13.64 -23.04 1.91
N GLY A 7 13.08 -22.01 1.28
CA GLY A 7 12.10 -21.14 1.94
C GLY A 7 10.84 -21.93 2.31
N ILE A 8 10.36 -22.77 1.40
CA ILE A 8 9.32 -23.79 1.63
C ILE A 8 9.82 -25.11 1.03
N GLY A 9 9.96 -26.17 1.84
CA GLY A 9 10.36 -27.48 1.36
C GLY A 9 11.45 -28.17 2.18
N GLY A 10 12.49 -28.67 1.52
CA GLY A 10 13.54 -29.49 2.12
C GLY A 10 14.57 -28.72 2.93
N ASN A 11 15.13 -29.35 3.95
CA ASN A 11 16.37 -28.92 4.62
C ASN A 11 17.58 -29.17 3.74
N SER A 12 18.79 -28.79 4.20
CA SER A 12 20.03 -29.10 3.49
C SER A 12 20.13 -30.60 3.15
N GLU A 13 20.46 -30.89 1.90
CA GLU A 13 20.56 -32.25 1.32
C GLU A 13 19.22 -33.01 1.22
N GLU A 14 18.11 -32.40 1.62
CA GLU A 14 16.78 -33.00 1.53
C GLU A 14 15.96 -32.47 0.35
N GLY A 15 15.22 -33.35 -0.29
CA GLY A 15 14.24 -32.97 -1.32
C GLY A 15 12.97 -32.41 -0.73
N ALA A 16 12.19 -31.71 -1.55
CA ALA A 16 10.95 -31.08 -1.12
C ALA A 16 9.78 -32.06 -0.83
N GLY A 17 9.87 -33.30 -1.30
CA GLY A 17 8.70 -34.18 -1.31
C GLY A 17 7.62 -33.68 -2.28
N THR A 18 6.36 -33.60 -1.82
CA THR A 18 5.25 -33.07 -2.63
C THR A 18 4.72 -31.76 -2.05
N ILE A 19 4.72 -30.72 -2.86
CA ILE A 19 4.18 -29.40 -2.50
C ILE A 19 3.05 -29.07 -3.49
N ILE A 20 1.85 -28.81 -2.97
CA ILE A 20 0.68 -28.44 -3.77
C ILE A 20 0.18 -27.08 -3.29
N ILE A 21 0.22 -26.09 -4.18
CA ILE A 21 -0.26 -24.73 -3.93
C ILE A 21 -1.59 -24.57 -4.66
N LYS A 22 -2.69 -24.44 -3.90
CA LYS A 22 -4.03 -24.33 -4.47
C LYS A 22 -4.54 -22.90 -4.61
N GLY A 23 -3.83 -21.95 -4.01
CA GLY A 23 -4.18 -20.53 -4.02
C GLY A 23 -3.45 -19.75 -2.96
N GLY A 24 -3.84 -18.48 -2.78
CA GLY A 24 -3.23 -17.56 -1.82
C GLY A 24 -2.00 -16.86 -2.39
N ASN A 25 -1.37 -16.08 -1.51
CA ASN A 25 -0.21 -15.26 -1.85
C ASN A 25 1.00 -15.80 -1.14
N ILE A 26 1.93 -16.33 -1.89
CA ILE A 26 3.10 -17.01 -1.36
C ILE A 26 4.35 -16.23 -1.74
N TYR A 27 5.07 -15.77 -0.74
CA TYR A 27 6.41 -15.22 -0.89
C TYR A 27 7.40 -16.12 -0.16
N ALA A 28 8.25 -16.78 -0.91
CA ALA A 28 9.24 -17.72 -0.38
C ALA A 28 10.66 -17.32 -0.79
N THR A 29 11.54 -17.22 0.18
CA THR A 29 12.96 -16.91 -0.06
C THR A 29 13.82 -17.90 0.68
N SER A 30 14.79 -18.50 0.00
CA SER A 30 15.82 -19.32 0.64
C SER A 30 16.84 -18.46 1.39
N GLY A 31 17.43 -19.03 2.43
CA GLY A 31 18.50 -18.39 3.19
C GLY A 31 19.74 -18.13 2.34
N TYR A 32 20.41 -17.01 2.63
CA TYR A 32 21.70 -16.62 2.07
C TYR A 32 22.68 -16.30 3.20
N TRP A 33 23.90 -16.66 3.04
CA TRP A 33 25.01 -16.29 3.92
C TRP A 33 26.12 -15.61 3.13
N GLU A 34 26.46 -14.36 3.51
CA GLU A 34 27.67 -13.68 3.09
C GLU A 34 28.77 -13.92 4.15
N ASP A 35 29.64 -14.88 3.92
CA ASP A 35 30.89 -14.99 4.65
C ASP A 35 32.03 -15.05 3.63
N GLU A 36 32.78 -13.96 3.52
CA GLU A 36 33.90 -13.82 2.61
C GLU A 36 35.10 -14.74 2.96
N SER A 37 35.06 -15.48 4.04
CA SER A 37 36.16 -16.31 4.56
C SER A 37 36.14 -17.77 4.09
N MET A 38 35.17 -18.18 3.26
CA MET A 38 35.01 -19.56 2.84
C MET A 38 35.44 -19.80 1.40
N ILE A 39 36.03 -20.98 1.19
CA ILE A 39 36.62 -21.53 -0.03
C ILE A 39 35.82 -21.18 -1.29
N PRO A 40 36.44 -20.59 -2.32
CA PRO A 40 35.77 -20.35 -3.60
C PRO A 40 35.25 -21.65 -4.21
N GLY A 41 33.92 -21.81 -4.33
CA GLY A 41 33.29 -22.93 -5.03
C GLY A 41 32.25 -23.73 -4.26
N LEU A 42 32.04 -23.49 -2.97
CA LEU A 42 31.07 -24.20 -2.14
C LEU A 42 30.02 -23.23 -1.59
N HIS A 43 29.10 -22.78 -2.45
CA HIS A 43 28.00 -21.86 -2.07
C HIS A 43 26.67 -22.41 -2.58
N ASP A 44 26.19 -23.47 -1.94
CA ASP A 44 24.88 -24.01 -2.24
C ASP A 44 23.82 -23.28 -1.42
N SER A 45 22.73 -22.87 -2.05
CA SER A 45 21.52 -22.39 -1.39
C SER A 45 20.36 -23.33 -1.69
N GLY A 46 19.38 -23.40 -0.80
CA GLY A 46 18.10 -24.04 -1.10
C GLY A 46 17.31 -23.27 -2.15
N ALA A 47 16.31 -23.89 -2.73
CA ALA A 47 15.33 -23.24 -3.58
C ALA A 47 14.46 -22.26 -2.77
N GLY A 48 13.83 -21.30 -3.42
CA GLY A 48 12.75 -20.52 -2.81
C GLY A 48 11.62 -21.43 -2.35
N ILE A 49 11.14 -22.29 -3.27
CA ILE A 49 10.18 -23.37 -2.99
C ILE A 49 10.77 -24.64 -3.59
N GLY A 50 11.01 -25.66 -2.78
CA GLY A 50 11.54 -26.93 -3.29
C GLY A 50 12.59 -27.59 -2.43
N GLY A 51 13.69 -28.05 -3.02
CA GLY A 51 14.78 -28.72 -2.32
C GLY A 51 15.67 -27.77 -1.52
N GLY A 52 16.20 -28.25 -0.40
CA GLY A 52 17.32 -27.58 0.28
C GLY A 52 18.59 -27.68 -0.54
N ALA A 53 19.69 -27.05 -0.10
CA ALA A 53 20.99 -27.10 -0.78
C ALA A 53 21.40 -28.56 -1.06
N GLY A 54 21.66 -28.90 -2.32
CA GLY A 54 21.90 -30.28 -2.77
C GLY A 54 20.66 -31.18 -2.86
N GLY A 55 19.49 -30.72 -2.42
CA GLY A 55 18.24 -31.49 -2.44
C GLY A 55 17.46 -31.36 -3.75
N ALA A 56 16.74 -32.42 -4.12
CA ALA A 56 15.85 -32.42 -5.30
C ALA A 56 14.62 -31.56 -5.09
N GLY A 57 14.07 -30.96 -6.15
CA GLY A 57 12.86 -30.12 -6.10
C GLY A 57 11.60 -30.83 -5.66
N GLY A 58 11.54 -32.15 -5.82
CA GLY A 58 10.36 -32.94 -5.52
C GLY A 58 9.25 -32.77 -6.56
N THR A 59 7.99 -33.02 -6.16
CA THR A 59 6.82 -32.77 -6.99
C THR A 59 6.19 -31.47 -6.55
N ILE A 60 6.19 -30.43 -7.39
CA ILE A 60 5.61 -29.13 -7.07
C ILE A 60 4.52 -28.81 -8.07
N GLU A 61 3.34 -28.56 -7.56
CA GLU A 61 2.12 -28.27 -8.33
C GLU A 61 1.53 -26.93 -7.88
N ILE A 62 1.23 -26.07 -8.84
CA ILE A 62 0.61 -24.77 -8.58
C ILE A 62 -0.71 -24.73 -9.35
N HIS A 63 -1.81 -24.60 -8.63
CA HIS A 63 -3.18 -24.62 -9.14
C HIS A 63 -3.89 -23.27 -9.03
N GLY A 64 -3.28 -22.27 -8.42
CA GLY A 64 -3.86 -20.95 -8.25
C GLY A 64 -3.03 -20.04 -7.34
N GLY A 65 -3.46 -18.79 -7.24
CA GLY A 65 -2.83 -17.77 -6.41
C GLY A 65 -1.67 -17.04 -7.08
N THR A 66 -0.97 -16.25 -6.29
CA THR A 66 0.26 -15.57 -6.72
C THR A 66 1.44 -16.15 -5.93
N VAL A 67 2.43 -16.63 -6.63
CA VAL A 67 3.61 -17.23 -6.03
C VAL A 67 4.84 -16.45 -6.50
N LEU A 68 5.61 -15.93 -5.54
CA LEU A 68 6.92 -15.34 -5.79
C LEU A 68 7.96 -16.10 -4.97
N ALA A 69 8.80 -16.84 -5.65
CA ALA A 69 9.85 -17.65 -5.05
C ALA A 69 11.23 -17.16 -5.50
N LYS A 70 12.12 -16.94 -4.53
CA LYS A 70 13.48 -16.44 -4.77
C LYS A 70 14.52 -17.32 -4.12
N SER A 71 15.63 -17.50 -4.82
CA SER A 71 16.85 -18.08 -4.27
C SER A 71 18.05 -17.22 -4.66
N ALA A 72 19.07 -17.20 -3.81
CA ALA A 72 20.30 -16.48 -4.12
C ALA A 72 21.12 -17.17 -5.20
N ARG A 73 21.11 -18.51 -5.24
CA ARG A 73 21.99 -19.31 -6.13
C ARG A 73 21.39 -20.65 -6.60
N ALA A 74 20.12 -20.92 -6.28
CA ALA A 74 19.39 -22.10 -6.71
C ALA A 74 18.12 -21.70 -7.47
N ALA A 75 17.25 -22.63 -7.75
CA ALA A 75 15.97 -22.36 -8.39
C ALA A 75 15.06 -21.49 -7.49
N GLY A 76 14.32 -20.56 -8.07
CA GLY A 76 13.20 -19.94 -7.38
C GLY A 76 12.19 -21.03 -6.97
N ILE A 77 11.76 -21.86 -7.93
CA ILE A 77 10.96 -23.06 -7.68
C ILE A 77 11.68 -24.26 -8.28
N GLY A 78 11.95 -25.29 -7.48
CA GLY A 78 12.60 -26.52 -7.95
C GLY A 78 13.68 -27.05 -7.01
N ALA A 79 14.83 -27.44 -7.55
CA ALA A 79 15.93 -28.02 -6.79
C ALA A 79 16.81 -26.97 -6.12
N GLY A 80 17.46 -27.35 -5.04
CA GLY A 80 18.49 -26.56 -4.37
C GLY A 80 19.88 -26.83 -4.93
N GLY A 81 20.72 -25.78 -5.04
CA GLY A 81 22.12 -25.88 -5.43
C GLY A 81 22.34 -26.54 -6.78
N THR A 82 23.23 -27.55 -6.81
CA THR A 82 23.64 -28.25 -8.01
C THR A 82 22.75 -29.44 -8.42
N SER A 83 21.62 -29.65 -7.75
CA SER A 83 20.70 -30.75 -8.06
C SER A 83 19.99 -30.53 -9.40
N SER A 84 19.79 -31.61 -10.17
CA SER A 84 19.45 -31.58 -11.59
C SER A 84 17.96 -31.57 -11.94
N LYS A 85 17.03 -31.40 -10.99
CA LYS A 85 15.58 -31.40 -11.29
C LYS A 85 14.94 -30.13 -10.77
N ASN A 86 14.68 -29.20 -11.68
CA ASN A 86 14.08 -27.91 -11.38
C ASN A 86 12.63 -27.80 -11.86
N ASN A 87 12.00 -28.89 -12.27
CA ASN A 87 10.69 -28.84 -12.88
C ASN A 87 9.57 -28.68 -11.82
N PHE A 88 8.59 -27.87 -12.16
CA PHE A 88 7.31 -27.76 -11.45
C PHE A 88 6.17 -27.72 -12.46
N THR A 89 4.94 -28.03 -12.03
CA THR A 89 3.77 -28.03 -12.91
C THR A 89 2.83 -26.91 -12.54
N VAL A 90 2.40 -26.15 -13.53
CA VAL A 90 1.37 -25.13 -13.41
C VAL A 90 0.08 -25.63 -14.04
N TYR A 91 -1.01 -25.62 -13.29
CA TYR A 91 -2.35 -26.03 -13.72
C TYR A 91 -3.24 -24.80 -13.86
N ALA A 92 -3.55 -24.40 -15.05
CA ALA A 92 -4.42 -23.27 -15.36
C ALA A 92 -5.89 -23.75 -15.54
N SER A 93 -6.49 -24.31 -14.49
CA SER A 93 -7.78 -25.03 -14.58
C SER A 93 -8.95 -24.17 -15.07
N SER A 94 -9.05 -22.93 -14.63
CA SER A 94 -10.16 -22.01 -14.98
C SER A 94 -9.69 -20.68 -15.56
N GLU A 95 -8.45 -20.31 -15.30
CA GLU A 95 -7.86 -19.05 -15.71
C GLU A 95 -6.47 -19.29 -16.27
N GLN A 96 -6.05 -18.42 -17.20
CA GLN A 96 -4.69 -18.44 -17.72
C GLN A 96 -3.68 -18.21 -16.60
N ALA A 97 -2.55 -18.90 -16.62
CA ALA A 97 -1.43 -18.62 -15.73
C ALA A 97 -0.26 -18.02 -16.51
N ARG A 98 0.42 -17.05 -15.91
CA ARG A 98 1.65 -16.47 -16.42
C ARG A 98 2.79 -16.86 -15.49
N VAL A 99 3.88 -17.35 -16.06
CA VAL A 99 5.10 -17.72 -15.34
C VAL A 99 6.23 -16.85 -15.83
N GLU A 100 6.87 -16.14 -14.94
CA GLU A 100 8.07 -15.35 -15.23
C GLU A 100 9.27 -15.95 -14.49
N LEU A 101 10.30 -16.29 -15.26
CA LEU A 101 11.57 -16.79 -14.74
C LEU A 101 12.64 -15.73 -14.94
N ARG A 102 13.31 -15.36 -13.88
CA ARG A 102 14.48 -14.45 -13.90
C ARG A 102 15.64 -15.11 -13.18
N GLY A 103 16.83 -14.99 -13.74
CA GLY A 103 18.02 -15.60 -13.14
C GLY A 103 19.28 -15.29 -13.92
N THR A 104 20.22 -16.22 -13.97
CA THR A 104 21.53 -16.10 -14.61
C THR A 104 21.48 -16.01 -16.15
N GLU A 105 20.33 -16.25 -16.76
CA GLU A 105 20.06 -16.15 -18.20
C GLU A 105 18.94 -15.12 -18.48
N ALA A 106 18.62 -14.90 -19.74
CA ALA A 106 17.57 -13.95 -20.13
C ALA A 106 16.23 -14.30 -19.47
N ALA A 107 15.48 -13.26 -19.06
CA ALA A 107 14.16 -13.44 -18.49
C ALA A 107 13.26 -14.20 -19.48
N GLN A 108 12.58 -15.23 -18.99
CA GLN A 108 11.65 -16.04 -19.77
C GLN A 108 10.23 -15.84 -19.23
N GLU A 109 9.30 -15.56 -20.14
CA GLU A 109 7.87 -15.47 -19.84
C GLU A 109 7.13 -16.61 -20.54
N ILE A 110 6.35 -17.37 -19.80
CA ILE A 110 5.57 -18.52 -20.28
C ILE A 110 4.12 -18.30 -19.90
N THR A 111 3.23 -18.46 -20.87
CA THR A 111 1.78 -18.41 -20.66
C THR A 111 1.23 -19.83 -20.72
N VAL A 112 0.50 -20.25 -19.69
CA VAL A 112 -0.26 -21.50 -19.64
C VAL A 112 -1.72 -21.15 -19.86
N PRO A 113 -2.34 -21.53 -21.01
CA PRO A 113 -3.72 -21.20 -21.33
C PRO A 113 -4.71 -21.80 -20.33
N ALA A 114 -5.87 -21.14 -20.16
CA ALA A 114 -6.95 -21.67 -19.35
C ALA A 114 -7.41 -23.04 -19.85
N GLY A 115 -7.62 -23.98 -18.93
CA GLY A 115 -7.95 -25.38 -19.22
C GLY A 115 -6.73 -26.28 -19.46
N GLU A 116 -5.52 -25.74 -19.43
CA GLU A 116 -4.29 -26.50 -19.70
C GLU A 116 -3.40 -26.62 -18.45
N SER A 117 -2.40 -27.50 -18.56
CA SER A 117 -1.30 -27.60 -17.60
C SER A 117 0.01 -27.69 -18.32
N GLN A 118 1.04 -27.12 -17.75
CA GLN A 118 2.40 -27.13 -18.32
C GLN A 118 3.45 -27.44 -17.28
N VAL A 119 4.39 -28.29 -17.63
CA VAL A 119 5.62 -28.50 -16.85
C VAL A 119 6.60 -27.41 -17.21
N ILE A 120 7.05 -26.69 -16.21
CA ILE A 120 7.99 -25.56 -16.34
C ILE A 120 9.36 -26.00 -15.80
N ASP A 121 10.40 -25.72 -16.55
CA ASP A 121 11.76 -25.88 -16.07
C ASP A 121 12.16 -24.63 -15.27
N GLY A 122 12.30 -24.80 -13.96
CA GLY A 122 12.54 -23.71 -13.00
C GLY A 122 13.98 -23.21 -12.92
N ASN A 123 14.71 -23.11 -14.03
CA ASN A 123 16.12 -22.70 -14.05
C ASN A 123 16.41 -21.25 -13.61
N GLY A 124 15.42 -20.47 -13.24
CA GLY A 124 15.57 -19.09 -12.77
C GLY A 124 15.75 -18.99 -11.26
N ALA A 125 16.66 -18.13 -10.80
CA ALA A 125 16.82 -17.81 -9.37
C ALA A 125 15.60 -17.10 -8.77
N MET A 126 14.75 -16.52 -9.60
CA MET A 126 13.42 -16.00 -9.23
C MET A 126 12.37 -16.59 -10.16
N THR A 127 11.31 -17.09 -9.58
CA THR A 127 10.13 -17.58 -10.30
C THR A 127 8.89 -16.88 -9.75
N GLN A 128 8.10 -16.31 -10.64
CA GLN A 128 6.81 -15.72 -10.34
C GLN A 128 5.73 -16.45 -11.13
N VAL A 129 4.65 -16.85 -10.46
CA VAL A 129 3.47 -17.46 -11.08
C VAL A 129 2.25 -16.64 -10.69
N GLU A 130 1.48 -16.20 -11.68
CA GLU A 130 0.27 -15.43 -11.51
C GLU A 130 -0.86 -16.06 -12.34
N TYR A 131 -2.06 -16.10 -11.79
CA TYR A 131 -3.26 -16.59 -12.45
C TYR A 131 -4.19 -15.45 -12.84
N GLY A 132 -4.92 -15.65 -13.92
CA GLY A 132 -5.77 -14.63 -14.53
C GLY A 132 -5.04 -13.80 -15.57
N GLU A 133 -5.78 -12.97 -16.30
CA GLU A 133 -5.17 -11.91 -17.10
C GLU A 133 -4.62 -10.86 -16.14
N ALA A 134 -3.33 -10.93 -15.83
CA ALA A 134 -2.69 -9.77 -15.24
C ALA A 134 -2.86 -8.61 -16.23
N PRO A 135 -3.59 -7.53 -15.88
CA PRO A 135 -3.59 -6.37 -16.72
C PRO A 135 -2.12 -5.96 -16.87
N SER A 136 -1.65 -5.80 -18.10
CA SER A 136 -0.26 -5.45 -18.43
C SER A 136 0.26 -4.17 -17.72
N ASN A 137 -0.59 -3.55 -16.92
CA ASN A 137 -0.38 -2.34 -16.15
C ASN A 137 -0.72 -2.47 -14.65
N ALA A 138 -0.90 -3.69 -14.11
CA ALA A 138 -1.13 -3.87 -12.67
C ALA A 138 0.06 -3.28 -11.89
N VAL A 139 -0.24 -2.44 -10.93
CA VAL A 139 0.77 -1.77 -10.09
C VAL A 139 0.56 -2.08 -8.61
N PHE A 140 -0.65 -2.48 -8.25
CA PHE A 140 -1.05 -2.84 -6.90
C PHE A 140 -1.29 -4.34 -6.79
N TYR A 141 -0.90 -4.85 -5.67
CA TYR A 141 -1.26 -6.15 -5.19
C TYR A 141 -2.35 -5.97 -4.13
N VAL A 142 -3.51 -6.58 -4.35
CA VAL A 142 -4.68 -6.43 -3.49
C VAL A 142 -5.14 -7.79 -3.01
N THR A 143 -5.38 -7.92 -1.72
CA THR A 143 -5.97 -9.11 -1.13
C THR A 143 -7.17 -8.76 -0.28
N SER A 144 -8.11 -9.69 -0.15
CA SER A 144 -9.20 -9.64 0.82
C SER A 144 -9.19 -10.89 1.69
N GLU A 145 -9.50 -10.74 2.97
CA GLU A 145 -9.71 -11.90 3.86
C GLU A 145 -10.97 -12.72 3.47
N GLN A 146 -11.86 -12.14 2.68
CA GLN A 146 -13.05 -12.83 2.14
C GLN A 146 -12.75 -13.60 0.84
N GLY A 147 -11.53 -13.51 0.31
CA GLY A 147 -11.09 -14.15 -0.92
C GLY A 147 -11.00 -13.20 -2.11
N ASP A 148 -10.42 -13.68 -3.20
CA ASP A 148 -10.03 -12.86 -4.36
C ASP A 148 -11.20 -12.22 -5.13
N ASN A 149 -12.42 -12.70 -4.93
CA ASN A 149 -13.63 -12.18 -5.60
C ASN A 149 -14.45 -11.20 -4.74
N ASP A 150 -13.92 -10.70 -3.63
CA ASP A 150 -14.61 -9.77 -2.74
C ASP A 150 -14.64 -8.33 -3.32
N GLY A 151 -15.27 -8.15 -4.46
CA GLY A 151 -15.45 -6.84 -5.08
C GLY A 151 -14.17 -6.11 -5.45
N ILE A 152 -13.06 -6.83 -5.68
CA ILE A 152 -11.80 -6.26 -6.14
C ILE A 152 -11.84 -6.17 -7.67
N GLU A 153 -11.76 -4.96 -8.21
CA GLU A 153 -11.62 -4.70 -9.63
C GLU A 153 -10.29 -4.01 -9.93
N VAL A 154 -9.43 -4.66 -10.70
CA VAL A 154 -8.22 -4.04 -11.24
C VAL A 154 -8.52 -3.56 -12.65
N ARG A 155 -8.45 -2.24 -12.87
CA ARG A 155 -8.78 -1.63 -14.17
C ARG A 155 -7.63 -1.75 -15.17
N PRO A 156 -7.90 -1.65 -16.47
CA PRO A 156 -6.85 -1.76 -17.51
C PRO A 156 -5.70 -0.75 -17.36
N ASN A 157 -5.94 0.37 -16.68
CA ASN A 157 -4.89 1.34 -16.37
C ASN A 157 -4.12 1.02 -15.09
N GLY A 158 -4.42 -0.09 -14.39
CA GLY A 158 -3.81 -0.48 -13.13
C GLY A 158 -4.37 0.22 -11.88
N SER A 159 -5.44 1.02 -11.99
CA SER A 159 -6.18 1.53 -10.84
C SER A 159 -7.02 0.43 -10.21
N VAL A 160 -7.34 0.55 -8.94
CA VAL A 160 -8.11 -0.43 -8.16
C VAL A 160 -9.42 0.16 -7.69
N SER A 161 -10.49 -0.64 -7.74
CA SER A 161 -11.81 -0.34 -7.18
C SER A 161 -12.20 -1.45 -6.21
N LEU A 162 -12.61 -1.07 -5.00
CA LEU A 162 -13.03 -1.98 -3.93
C LEU A 162 -14.51 -1.78 -3.66
N SER A 163 -15.31 -2.84 -3.80
CA SER A 163 -16.76 -2.79 -3.61
C SER A 163 -17.32 -3.92 -2.74
N GLY A 164 -16.49 -4.76 -2.20
CA GLY A 164 -16.85 -5.83 -1.27
C GLY A 164 -16.77 -5.42 0.18
N THR A 165 -16.70 -6.39 1.06
CA THR A 165 -16.74 -6.17 2.52
C THR A 165 -15.37 -6.06 3.17
N GLY A 166 -14.30 -6.52 2.50
CA GLY A 166 -12.95 -6.53 3.08
C GLY A 166 -12.81 -7.47 4.30
N PRO A 167 -11.85 -7.28 5.18
CA PRO A 167 -10.79 -6.25 5.06
C PRO A 167 -9.85 -6.51 3.90
N TYR A 168 -9.39 -5.42 3.31
CA TYR A 168 -8.43 -5.47 2.21
C TYR A 168 -7.02 -5.11 2.65
N THR A 169 -6.03 -5.68 1.98
CA THR A 169 -4.64 -5.20 2.05
C THR A 169 -4.19 -4.83 0.64
N ILE A 170 -3.67 -3.62 0.49
CA ILE A 170 -3.11 -3.12 -0.77
C ILE A 170 -1.64 -2.84 -0.56
N SER A 171 -0.80 -3.40 -1.44
CA SER A 171 0.64 -3.14 -1.48
C SER A 171 1.10 -2.87 -2.91
N MET A 172 2.33 -2.40 -3.07
CA MET A 172 2.90 -2.19 -4.40
C MET A 172 3.50 -3.50 -4.93
N ILE A 173 3.21 -3.86 -6.18
CA ILE A 173 3.90 -4.97 -6.87
C ILE A 173 5.40 -4.70 -6.93
N ASN A 174 5.79 -3.43 -7.12
CA ASN A 174 7.17 -2.98 -7.01
C ASN A 174 7.31 -1.94 -5.89
N PRO A 175 7.74 -2.33 -4.67
CA PRO A 175 7.75 -1.46 -3.49
C PRO A 175 8.57 -0.17 -3.63
N ASN A 176 9.54 -0.14 -4.53
CA ASN A 176 10.45 1.00 -4.72
C ASN A 176 10.01 1.93 -5.86
N LYS A 177 8.89 1.63 -6.53
CA LYS A 177 8.42 2.38 -7.69
C LYS A 177 7.20 3.22 -7.34
N GLU A 178 7.34 4.53 -7.42
CA GLU A 178 6.19 5.43 -7.41
C GLU A 178 5.41 5.28 -8.72
N VAL A 179 4.09 5.17 -8.60
CA VAL A 179 3.21 5.07 -9.78
C VAL A 179 2.48 6.38 -10.02
N VAL A 180 2.37 6.72 -11.29
CA VAL A 180 1.80 8.00 -11.73
C VAL A 180 0.39 7.78 -12.29
N GLY A 181 -0.55 8.64 -11.89
CA GLY A 181 -1.90 8.66 -12.44
C GLY A 181 -2.74 7.41 -12.13
N ARG A 182 -2.47 6.70 -11.05
CA ARG A 182 -3.26 5.58 -10.57
C ARG A 182 -4.15 6.00 -9.42
N VAL A 183 -5.23 5.27 -9.22
CA VAL A 183 -6.26 5.59 -8.23
C VAL A 183 -6.66 4.32 -7.47
N ILE A 184 -6.83 4.45 -6.16
CA ILE A 184 -7.52 3.49 -5.31
C ILE A 184 -8.90 4.08 -5.01
N GLN A 185 -9.96 3.41 -5.45
CA GLN A 185 -11.34 3.79 -5.18
C GLN A 185 -11.98 2.82 -4.19
N ILE A 186 -12.52 3.36 -3.09
CA ILE A 186 -13.23 2.61 -2.06
C ILE A 186 -14.72 2.93 -2.22
N ASN A 187 -15.50 1.94 -2.65
CA ASN A 187 -16.92 2.08 -2.98
C ASN A 187 -17.85 1.35 -2.00
N SER A 188 -17.31 0.81 -0.93
CA SER A 188 -18.05 0.14 0.14
C SER A 188 -17.45 0.49 1.50
N ALA A 189 -18.27 0.39 2.53
CA ALA A 189 -17.80 0.50 3.93
C ALA A 189 -16.93 -0.72 4.25
N CYS A 190 -15.65 -0.48 4.47
CA CYS A 190 -14.67 -1.55 4.70
C CYS A 190 -13.40 -1.04 5.40
N THR A 191 -12.59 -1.97 5.83
CA THR A 191 -11.23 -1.70 6.31
C THR A 191 -10.22 -1.96 5.19
N VAL A 192 -9.29 -1.02 4.97
CA VAL A 192 -8.24 -1.13 3.96
C VAL A 192 -6.88 -0.87 4.60
N THR A 193 -6.01 -1.86 4.55
CA THR A 193 -4.60 -1.70 4.92
C THR A 193 -3.81 -1.18 3.72
N LEU A 194 -3.16 -0.03 3.88
CA LEU A 194 -2.21 0.53 2.92
C LEU A 194 -0.80 0.14 3.37
N ASP A 195 -0.13 -0.73 2.62
CA ASP A 195 1.20 -1.23 2.93
C ASP A 195 2.23 -0.76 1.89
N GLY A 196 2.89 0.36 2.21
CA GLY A 196 3.94 0.93 1.37
C GLY A 196 3.45 1.49 0.03
N ILE A 197 2.24 2.02 -0.03
CA ILE A 197 1.63 2.59 -1.25
C ILE A 197 2.31 3.90 -1.65
N ARG A 198 2.64 4.05 -2.94
CA ARG A 198 3.27 5.25 -3.49
C ARG A 198 2.59 5.69 -4.79
N ILE A 199 1.73 6.71 -4.70
CA ILE A 199 0.97 7.24 -5.86
C ILE A 199 1.20 8.74 -6.01
N ASP A 200 1.69 9.16 -7.17
CA ASP A 200 1.66 10.56 -7.63
C ASP A 200 0.54 10.74 -8.67
N ALA A 201 -0.56 11.36 -8.28
CA ALA A 201 -1.67 11.65 -9.17
C ALA A 201 -1.54 13.01 -9.89
N SER A 202 -0.43 13.73 -9.73
CA SER A 202 -0.27 15.10 -10.27
C SER A 202 -0.48 15.21 -11.78
N SER A 203 -0.25 14.13 -12.53
CA SER A 203 -0.52 14.04 -13.96
C SER A 203 -1.92 13.50 -14.30
N SER A 204 -2.70 13.07 -13.32
CA SER A 204 -4.04 12.56 -13.54
C SER A 204 -5.04 13.70 -13.75
N ASN A 205 -6.08 13.42 -14.51
CA ASN A 205 -7.06 14.45 -14.90
C ASN A 205 -8.09 14.65 -13.77
N LYS A 206 -7.69 15.37 -12.71
CA LYS A 206 -8.54 15.73 -11.56
C LYS A 206 -9.12 14.55 -10.78
N VAL A 207 -8.35 13.47 -10.63
CA VAL A 207 -8.75 12.31 -9.82
C VAL A 207 -7.77 12.18 -8.66
N PRO A 208 -8.28 12.05 -7.42
CA PRO A 208 -7.42 11.86 -6.24
C PRO A 208 -6.74 10.48 -6.30
N PRO A 209 -5.54 10.31 -5.71
CA PRO A 209 -4.88 9.01 -5.65
C PRO A 209 -5.63 8.00 -4.78
N LEU A 210 -6.35 8.47 -3.75
CA LEU A 210 -7.29 7.67 -2.97
C LEU A 210 -8.61 8.39 -2.86
N GLU A 211 -9.67 7.74 -3.33
CA GLU A 211 -11.03 8.27 -3.36
C GLU A 211 -11.97 7.35 -2.60
N ILE A 212 -12.74 7.91 -1.68
CA ILE A 212 -13.76 7.19 -0.92
C ILE A 212 -15.13 7.67 -1.41
N ALA A 213 -15.99 6.76 -1.83
CA ALA A 213 -17.32 7.09 -2.30
C ALA A 213 -18.16 7.80 -1.20
N SER A 214 -18.99 8.73 -1.61
CA SER A 214 -19.89 9.42 -0.69
C SER A 214 -21.01 8.51 -0.16
N GLY A 215 -21.44 8.75 1.08
CA GLY A 215 -22.62 8.10 1.65
C GLY A 215 -22.38 6.69 2.19
N LEU A 216 -21.14 6.27 2.33
CA LEU A 216 -20.80 5.05 3.05
C LEU A 216 -20.92 5.29 4.56
N SER A 217 -21.16 4.21 5.33
CA SER A 217 -21.30 4.31 6.78
C SER A 217 -19.99 4.66 7.46
N ASP A 218 -18.90 4.03 7.02
CA ASP A 218 -17.55 4.24 7.55
C ASP A 218 -16.50 3.56 6.66
N VAL A 219 -15.28 4.09 6.70
CA VAL A 219 -14.10 3.46 6.12
C VAL A 219 -12.94 3.59 7.11
N THR A 220 -12.21 2.51 7.31
CA THR A 220 -10.99 2.51 8.11
C THR A 220 -9.77 2.27 7.22
N LEU A 221 -8.79 3.17 7.29
CA LEU A 221 -7.48 2.99 6.66
C LEU A 221 -6.46 2.62 7.74
N ILE A 222 -5.86 1.44 7.61
CA ILE A 222 -4.75 1.00 8.46
C ILE A 222 -3.45 1.28 7.73
N LEU A 223 -2.61 2.12 8.33
CA LEU A 223 -1.30 2.44 7.77
C LEU A 223 -0.27 1.39 8.19
N LYS A 224 0.43 0.83 7.21
CA LYS A 224 1.55 -0.07 7.39
C LYS A 224 2.68 0.33 6.45
N GLY A 225 3.93 0.18 6.89
CA GLY A 225 5.06 0.65 6.09
C GLY A 225 5.04 2.16 5.83
N GLN A 226 5.62 2.59 4.72
CA GLN A 226 5.74 4.00 4.33
C GLN A 226 4.85 4.30 3.13
N ASN A 227 3.79 5.07 3.33
CA ASN A 227 2.84 5.44 2.29
C ASN A 227 3.06 6.87 1.80
N TYR A 228 2.87 7.09 0.51
CA TYR A 228 2.97 8.38 -0.15
C TYR A 228 1.82 8.57 -1.13
N LEU A 229 1.03 9.60 -0.93
CA LEU A 229 -0.10 9.96 -1.79
C LEU A 229 -0.01 11.44 -2.16
N LYS A 230 -0.01 11.73 -3.46
CA LYS A 230 -0.01 13.11 -3.94
C LYS A 230 -1.19 13.36 -4.86
N GLY A 231 -2.02 14.32 -4.49
CA GLY A 231 -3.20 14.73 -5.24
C GLY A 231 -2.87 15.30 -6.62
N SER A 232 -3.85 15.26 -7.50
CA SER A 232 -3.79 15.94 -8.80
C SER A 232 -3.97 17.46 -8.63
N GLN A 233 -3.99 18.20 -9.72
CA GLN A 233 -4.00 19.68 -9.71
C GLN A 233 -5.04 20.31 -8.75
N THR A 234 -6.20 19.69 -8.57
CA THR A 234 -7.32 20.25 -7.79
C THR A 234 -7.97 19.21 -6.88
N THR A 235 -7.25 18.16 -6.49
CA THR A 235 -7.80 17.09 -5.66
C THR A 235 -7.03 16.92 -4.36
N ALA A 236 -7.74 16.42 -3.36
CA ALA A 236 -7.12 15.93 -2.15
C ALA A 236 -6.19 14.73 -2.45
N ALA A 237 -5.25 14.44 -1.57
CA ALA A 237 -4.51 13.19 -1.63
C ALA A 237 -5.40 12.01 -1.15
N ILE A 238 -6.24 12.25 -0.15
CA ILE A 238 -7.32 11.36 0.25
C ILE A 238 -8.62 12.17 0.22
N ASP A 239 -9.51 11.89 -0.74
CA ASP A 239 -10.82 12.54 -0.83
C ASP A 239 -11.89 11.61 -0.20
N ASN A 240 -12.42 12.02 0.96
CA ASN A 240 -13.41 11.21 1.67
C ASN A 240 -14.85 11.56 1.31
N HIS A 241 -15.10 12.60 0.53
CA HIS A 241 -16.43 13.05 0.14
C HIS A 241 -17.43 13.16 1.31
N GLY A 242 -16.94 13.46 2.54
CA GLY A 242 -17.74 13.51 3.76
C GLY A 242 -18.14 12.15 4.34
N THR A 243 -17.66 11.06 3.79
CA THR A 243 -17.81 9.72 4.39
C THR A 243 -16.95 9.63 5.65
N PRO A 244 -17.47 9.05 6.75
CA PRO A 244 -16.67 8.81 7.95
C PRO A 244 -15.41 8.01 7.63
N LEU A 245 -14.26 8.58 8.02
CA LEU A 245 -12.95 8.02 7.75
C LEU A 245 -12.14 7.95 9.05
N THR A 246 -11.68 6.76 9.39
CA THR A 246 -10.71 6.54 10.46
C THR A 246 -9.36 6.16 9.85
N ILE A 247 -8.29 6.80 10.31
CA ILE A 247 -6.91 6.45 9.94
C ILE A 247 -6.17 6.01 11.19
N GLU A 248 -5.62 4.80 11.16
CA GLU A 248 -4.92 4.19 12.28
C GLU A 248 -3.71 3.35 11.82
N GLY A 249 -3.10 2.61 12.71
CA GLY A 249 -1.93 1.76 12.44
C GLY A 249 -0.62 2.35 12.94
N ASP A 250 0.48 1.68 12.63
CA ASP A 250 1.84 2.05 13.07
C ASP A 250 2.74 2.55 11.91
N GLY A 251 2.23 2.50 10.71
CA GLY A 251 2.90 2.98 9.50
C GLY A 251 2.93 4.50 9.38
N SER A 252 3.52 4.97 8.29
CA SER A 252 3.58 6.40 7.97
C SER A 252 2.79 6.73 6.71
N LEU A 253 2.35 7.99 6.64
CA LEU A 253 1.69 8.57 5.48
C LEU A 253 2.25 9.97 5.20
N THR A 254 2.79 10.17 4.01
CA THR A 254 3.00 11.50 3.45
C THR A 254 1.89 11.78 2.46
N ALA A 255 1.04 12.77 2.75
CA ALA A 255 -0.05 13.17 1.85
C ALA A 255 0.14 14.62 1.40
N ILE A 256 0.14 14.84 0.10
CA ILE A 256 0.36 16.16 -0.52
C ILE A 256 -0.90 16.54 -1.31
N ALA A 257 -1.51 17.64 -0.95
CA ALA A 257 -2.69 18.16 -1.62
C ALA A 257 -2.36 18.72 -3.01
N GLY A 258 -3.31 18.65 -3.92
CA GLY A 258 -3.32 19.49 -5.11
C GLY A 258 -3.77 20.93 -4.78
N SER A 259 -3.58 21.84 -5.72
CA SER A 259 -3.89 23.27 -5.52
C SER A 259 -5.33 23.51 -5.04
N GLY A 260 -5.49 24.23 -3.95
CA GLY A 260 -6.79 24.52 -3.35
C GLY A 260 -7.50 23.34 -2.69
N SER A 261 -6.79 22.26 -2.42
CA SER A 261 -7.38 21.03 -1.84
C SER A 261 -6.75 20.68 -0.50
N ALA A 262 -7.46 19.90 0.30
CA ALA A 262 -6.92 19.35 1.54
C ALA A 262 -5.97 18.19 1.25
N ALA A 263 -5.02 17.92 2.15
CA ALA A 263 -4.26 16.68 2.06
C ALA A 263 -5.17 15.47 2.37
N ILE A 264 -6.01 15.58 3.40
CA ILE A 264 -7.04 14.60 3.75
C ILE A 264 -8.37 15.33 3.89
N GLY A 265 -9.37 14.94 3.09
CA GLY A 265 -10.72 15.53 3.14
C GLY A 265 -11.22 15.94 1.77
N GLY A 266 -11.50 17.23 1.58
CA GLY A 266 -12.11 17.73 0.36
C GLY A 266 -11.15 18.19 -0.72
N SER A 267 -11.47 17.85 -1.97
CA SER A 267 -10.94 18.51 -3.17
C SER A 267 -11.51 19.93 -3.31
N VAL A 268 -11.06 20.72 -4.31
CA VAL A 268 -11.58 22.08 -4.55
C VAL A 268 -13.10 22.10 -4.61
N GLY A 269 -13.74 22.94 -3.79
CA GLY A 269 -15.20 23.07 -3.69
C GLY A 269 -15.88 21.91 -2.98
N LYS A 270 -15.14 21.00 -2.37
CA LYS A 270 -15.65 19.85 -1.61
C LYS A 270 -15.31 19.97 -0.14
N GLY A 271 -16.30 19.69 0.72
CA GLY A 271 -16.08 19.59 2.16
C GLY A 271 -15.32 18.33 2.53
N GLY A 272 -14.60 18.39 3.65
CA GLY A 272 -14.03 17.23 4.31
C GLY A 272 -14.56 17.16 5.73
N SER A 273 -15.19 16.07 6.12
CA SER A 273 -15.82 15.91 7.43
C SER A 273 -15.75 14.46 7.91
N HIS A 274 -16.03 14.29 9.22
CA HIS A 274 -16.05 12.98 9.87
C HIS A 274 -14.72 12.24 9.73
N ILE A 275 -13.62 12.94 10.02
CA ILE A 275 -12.25 12.39 9.87
C ILE A 275 -11.66 12.17 11.26
N THR A 276 -11.28 10.94 11.55
CA THR A 276 -10.60 10.55 12.80
C THR A 276 -9.19 10.06 12.49
N ILE A 277 -8.18 10.68 13.11
CA ILE A 277 -6.81 10.18 13.11
C ILE A 277 -6.56 9.52 14.46
N ALA A 278 -6.53 8.20 14.48
CA ALA A 278 -6.36 7.40 15.68
C ALA A 278 -4.92 6.84 15.84
N GLY A 279 -4.10 6.90 14.80
CA GLY A 279 -2.73 6.38 14.84
C GLY A 279 -1.90 6.78 13.63
N GLY A 280 -0.69 6.21 13.55
CA GLY A 280 0.25 6.44 12.46
C GLY A 280 1.18 7.65 12.63
N ASN A 281 2.10 7.81 11.68
CA ASN A 281 3.00 8.96 11.59
C ASN A 281 2.69 9.71 10.29
N LEU A 282 1.88 10.76 10.39
CA LEU A 282 1.36 11.48 9.24
C LEU A 282 2.15 12.78 9.02
N THR A 283 2.51 13.04 7.76
CA THR A 283 3.04 14.34 7.31
C THR A 283 2.15 14.84 6.18
N LEU A 284 1.38 15.89 6.45
CA LEU A 284 0.29 16.35 5.60
C LEU A 284 0.58 17.75 5.08
N TYR A 285 0.70 17.87 3.77
CA TYR A 285 0.91 19.14 3.08
C TYR A 285 -0.41 19.64 2.51
N GLY A 286 -0.99 20.63 3.16
CA GLY A 286 -2.15 21.35 2.63
C GLY A 286 -1.74 22.33 1.55
N SER A 287 -2.71 22.85 0.83
CA SER A 287 -2.49 23.84 -0.23
C SER A 287 -3.13 25.17 0.13
N SER A 288 -2.77 26.23 -0.61
CA SER A 288 -3.35 27.57 -0.43
C SER A 288 -4.87 27.52 -0.40
N ASP A 289 -5.49 28.30 0.49
CA ASP A 289 -6.93 28.46 0.62
C ASP A 289 -7.73 27.18 0.97
N SER A 290 -7.08 26.18 1.53
CA SER A 290 -7.67 24.92 2.00
C SER A 290 -7.16 24.55 3.38
N ALA A 291 -7.60 23.43 3.94
CA ALA A 291 -7.04 22.88 5.17
C ALA A 291 -6.03 21.76 4.85
N CYS A 292 -5.13 21.42 5.80
CA CYS A 292 -4.38 20.17 5.71
C CYS A 292 -5.33 18.97 5.90
N ILE A 293 -6.19 19.03 6.93
CA ILE A 293 -7.28 18.07 7.15
C ILE A 293 -8.61 18.84 7.17
N GLY A 294 -9.52 18.48 6.26
CA GLY A 294 -10.85 19.09 6.20
C GLY A 294 -11.25 19.56 4.81
N GLY A 295 -11.76 20.79 4.69
CA GLY A 295 -12.30 21.30 3.44
C GLY A 295 -11.25 21.76 2.44
N GLY A 296 -11.51 21.53 1.17
CA GLY A 296 -10.84 22.21 0.07
C GLY A 296 -11.31 23.67 -0.04
N SER A 297 -10.69 24.43 -0.96
CA SER A 297 -11.05 25.85 -1.18
C SER A 297 -12.55 26.05 -1.31
N ARG A 298 -13.10 27.04 -0.59
CA ARG A 298 -14.52 27.41 -0.50
C ARG A 298 -15.43 26.35 0.10
N ALA A 299 -14.91 25.43 0.91
CA ALA A 299 -15.68 24.34 1.48
C ALA A 299 -15.44 24.17 2.98
N ALA A 300 -16.43 23.55 3.64
CA ALA A 300 -16.42 23.32 5.06
C ALA A 300 -15.50 22.13 5.44
N GLY A 301 -14.99 22.18 6.67
CA GLY A 301 -14.31 21.06 7.31
C GLY A 301 -14.86 20.91 8.73
N THR A 302 -15.53 19.81 9.00
CA THR A 302 -16.26 19.58 10.27
C THR A 302 -15.99 18.19 10.81
N ASP A 303 -16.19 18.02 12.12
CA ASP A 303 -16.08 16.73 12.80
C ASP A 303 -14.73 16.05 12.53
N ILE A 304 -13.65 16.73 12.87
CA ILE A 304 -12.29 16.23 12.74
C ILE A 304 -11.76 15.92 14.13
N GLU A 305 -11.37 14.69 14.35
CA GLU A 305 -10.78 14.22 15.60
C GLU A 305 -9.34 13.73 15.37
N ILE A 306 -8.43 14.13 16.23
CA ILE A 306 -7.10 13.55 16.35
C ILE A 306 -6.99 12.95 17.74
N SER A 307 -7.04 11.62 17.83
CA SER A 307 -7.02 10.88 19.09
C SER A 307 -5.71 10.10 19.30
N GLY A 308 -4.84 10.04 18.28
CA GLY A 308 -3.58 9.31 18.38
C GLY A 308 -2.58 9.64 17.27
N GLY A 309 -1.43 8.97 17.32
CA GLY A 309 -0.37 9.11 16.33
C GLY A 309 0.48 10.37 16.46
N VAL A 310 1.33 10.60 15.46
CA VAL A 310 2.11 11.83 15.28
C VAL A 310 1.67 12.48 13.99
N VAL A 311 1.08 13.66 14.07
CA VAL A 311 0.49 14.37 12.94
C VAL A 311 1.21 15.68 12.71
N ARG A 312 1.93 15.78 11.60
CA ARG A 312 2.60 17.00 11.13
C ARG A 312 1.77 17.63 10.04
N LEU A 313 1.26 18.81 10.31
CA LEU A 313 0.43 19.62 9.41
C LEU A 313 1.29 20.75 8.86
N ILE A 314 1.49 20.76 7.56
CA ILE A 314 2.32 21.76 6.86
C ILE A 314 1.43 22.47 5.86
N GLN A 315 1.25 23.77 6.05
CA GLN A 315 0.38 24.58 5.22
C GLN A 315 1.15 25.61 4.44
N GLU A 316 0.93 25.67 3.14
CA GLU A 316 1.48 26.72 2.30
C GLU A 316 0.65 28.00 2.39
N ASN A 317 1.31 29.12 2.62
CA ASN A 317 0.75 30.48 2.55
C ASN A 317 -0.50 30.75 3.42
N THR A 318 -1.68 30.67 2.82
CA THR A 318 -2.92 31.25 3.38
C THR A 318 -3.96 30.21 3.80
N GLY A 319 -3.62 28.94 3.80
CA GLY A 319 -4.54 27.87 4.21
C GLY A 319 -4.61 27.68 5.74
N TYR A 320 -5.43 26.74 6.16
CA TYR A 320 -5.59 26.37 7.57
C TYR A 320 -5.02 24.97 7.83
N LEU A 321 -4.67 24.70 9.07
CA LEU A 321 -4.17 23.37 9.45
C LEU A 321 -5.33 22.39 9.54
N LEU A 322 -6.42 22.76 10.19
CA LEU A 322 -7.60 21.92 10.40
C LEU A 322 -8.90 22.71 10.12
N GLY A 323 -9.90 22.03 9.59
CA GLY A 323 -11.23 22.59 9.41
C GLY A 323 -11.57 22.98 7.99
N GLY A 324 -12.35 24.05 7.81
CA GLY A 324 -12.79 24.55 6.51
C GLY A 324 -11.74 25.39 5.79
N SER A 325 -12.06 25.86 4.60
CA SER A 325 -11.22 26.76 3.84
C SER A 325 -11.29 28.21 4.37
N ARG A 326 -10.26 29.00 4.04
CA ARG A 326 -10.21 30.41 4.41
C ARG A 326 -11.31 31.26 3.76
N SER A 327 -11.66 30.97 2.52
CA SER A 327 -12.53 31.87 1.74
C SER A 327 -14.01 31.79 2.09
N SER A 328 -14.52 30.70 2.66
CA SER A 328 -15.94 30.57 3.05
C SER A 328 -16.27 29.27 3.78
N GLY A 329 -15.26 28.53 4.25
CA GLY A 329 -15.48 27.24 4.88
C GLY A 329 -15.91 27.35 6.33
N THR A 330 -16.97 26.63 6.72
CA THR A 330 -17.31 26.43 8.13
C THR A 330 -16.31 25.48 8.77
N THR A 331 -15.92 25.79 10.00
CA THR A 331 -15.09 24.91 10.85
C THR A 331 -15.85 24.64 12.14
N GLU A 332 -16.22 23.39 12.36
CA GLU A 332 -16.95 22.95 13.55
C GLU A 332 -16.48 21.56 13.97
N GLY A 333 -16.61 21.22 15.26
CA GLY A 333 -16.37 19.88 15.77
C GLY A 333 -14.90 19.42 15.66
N ILE A 334 -13.93 20.34 15.77
CA ILE A 334 -12.52 19.96 15.81
C ILE A 334 -12.16 19.56 17.23
N CYS A 335 -11.61 18.35 17.38
CA CYS A 335 -11.18 17.80 18.66
C CYS A 335 -9.79 17.21 18.53
N ILE A 336 -8.89 17.57 19.42
CA ILE A 336 -7.60 16.87 19.59
C ILE A 336 -7.65 16.27 20.99
N SER A 337 -7.79 14.95 21.07
CA SER A 337 -7.95 14.21 22.31
C SER A 337 -6.73 13.35 22.67
N GLY A 338 -5.75 13.25 21.75
CA GLY A 338 -4.53 12.48 21.99
C GLY A 338 -3.49 12.68 20.89
N GLY A 339 -2.40 11.93 20.99
CA GLY A 339 -1.30 11.99 20.05
C GLY A 339 -0.40 13.22 20.18
N GLU A 340 0.39 13.46 19.14
CA GLU A 340 1.25 14.64 19.01
C GLU A 340 0.89 15.35 17.71
N VAL A 341 0.46 16.61 17.77
CA VAL A 341 0.09 17.40 16.60
C VAL A 341 1.02 18.58 16.47
N ILE A 342 1.71 18.67 15.33
CA ILE A 342 2.69 19.72 15.02
C ILE A 342 2.17 20.45 13.78
N GLY A 343 1.87 21.74 13.92
CA GLY A 343 1.42 22.59 12.82
C GLY A 343 2.49 23.59 12.41
N THR A 344 2.71 23.74 11.11
CA THR A 344 3.59 24.76 10.53
C THR A 344 2.87 25.45 9.39
N ILE A 345 2.87 26.78 9.40
CA ILE A 345 2.42 27.60 8.27
C ILE A 345 3.65 28.22 7.63
N GLU A 346 3.89 27.88 6.38
CA GLU A 346 5.00 28.41 5.59
C GLU A 346 4.50 29.57 4.74
N TYR A 347 5.11 30.74 4.90
CA TYR A 347 4.85 31.89 4.05
C TYR A 347 6.13 32.28 3.33
N GLN A 348 6.15 32.22 2.01
CA GLN A 348 7.33 32.47 1.17
C GLN A 348 8.58 31.65 1.57
N GLY A 349 8.36 30.45 2.10
CA GLY A 349 9.42 29.54 2.51
C GLY A 349 9.93 29.74 3.95
N ASP A 350 9.44 30.74 4.66
CA ASP A 350 9.78 30.95 6.09
C ASP A 350 8.63 30.44 6.98
N PRO A 351 8.87 29.53 7.93
CA PRO A 351 7.87 29.11 8.89
C PRO A 351 7.50 30.28 9.80
N GLN A 352 6.30 30.84 9.62
CA GLN A 352 5.85 32.00 10.40
C GLN A 352 5.12 31.61 11.68
N TYR A 353 4.47 30.45 11.71
CA TYR A 353 3.71 29.99 12.87
C TYR A 353 3.91 28.48 13.04
N ASN A 354 4.47 28.11 14.16
CA ASN A 354 4.56 26.72 14.58
C ASN A 354 3.60 26.49 15.73
N PHE A 355 2.83 25.43 15.61
CA PHE A 355 1.92 25.01 16.66
C PHE A 355 2.24 23.57 17.03
N LEU A 356 2.42 23.34 18.32
CA LEU A 356 2.64 22.02 18.89
C LEU A 356 1.56 21.77 19.95
N ALA A 357 0.76 20.72 19.76
CA ALA A 357 -0.11 20.23 20.80
C ALA A 357 0.32 18.80 21.18
N LYS A 358 0.68 18.62 22.43
CA LYS A 358 0.90 17.33 23.04
C LYS A 358 -0.07 17.20 24.21
N ILE A 359 -1.01 16.29 24.09
CA ILE A 359 -2.11 16.19 25.04
C ILE A 359 -1.93 14.92 25.86
N SER A 360 -1.92 15.09 27.19
CA SER A 360 -1.77 14.00 28.12
C SER A 360 -3.03 13.57 28.84
N GLU A 361 -4.01 14.44 29.08
CA GLU A 361 -5.17 14.08 29.93
C GLU A 361 -6.50 14.77 29.56
N ASP A 362 -6.52 15.97 28.98
CA ASP A 362 -7.75 16.66 28.62
C ASP A 362 -7.85 17.00 27.13
N PRO A 363 -8.98 16.69 26.45
CA PRO A 363 -9.13 17.01 25.03
C PRO A 363 -9.26 18.53 24.81
N ILE A 364 -8.51 19.06 23.86
CA ILE A 364 -8.68 20.43 23.37
C ILE A 364 -9.80 20.44 22.34
N LYS A 365 -10.93 21.05 22.69
CA LYS A 365 -12.03 21.29 21.76
C LYS A 365 -11.83 22.65 21.10
N ILE A 366 -11.74 22.64 19.78
CA ILE A 366 -11.60 23.87 19.00
C ILE A 366 -12.95 24.14 18.33
N GLN A 367 -13.62 25.19 18.79
CA GLN A 367 -14.78 25.73 18.10
C GLN A 367 -14.40 27.06 17.46
N ALA A 368 -14.49 27.12 16.13
CA ALA A 368 -14.38 28.38 15.43
C ALA A 368 -15.77 29.01 15.28
N SER A 369 -15.94 30.21 15.75
CA SER A 369 -17.13 30.99 15.48
C SER A 369 -16.96 31.78 14.18
N ASN A 370 -17.94 31.72 13.30
CA ASN A 370 -18.09 32.58 12.11
C ASN A 370 -17.09 32.38 10.97
N GLY A 371 -16.83 31.13 10.58
CA GLY A 371 -16.06 30.85 9.36
C GLY A 371 -14.58 31.26 9.41
N GLN A 372 -14.07 31.54 10.58
CA GLN A 372 -12.65 31.78 10.80
C GLN A 372 -11.98 30.46 11.20
N GLY A 373 -10.92 30.06 10.55
CA GLY A 373 -10.17 28.87 10.91
C GLY A 373 -9.68 28.93 12.36
N ALA A 374 -9.71 27.78 13.01
CA ALA A 374 -9.21 27.68 14.37
C ALA A 374 -7.68 27.81 14.38
N THR A 375 -7.16 28.83 15.05
CA THR A 375 -5.77 28.88 15.41
C THR A 375 -5.64 28.31 16.81
N VAL A 376 -4.95 27.19 16.95
CA VAL A 376 -4.70 26.57 18.26
C VAL A 376 -3.41 27.15 18.80
N TYR A 377 -3.53 27.86 19.92
CA TYR A 377 -2.37 28.24 20.71
C TYR A 377 -2.20 27.18 21.81
N ALA A 378 -1.12 26.40 21.76
CA ALA A 378 -0.70 25.63 22.92
C ALA A 378 -0.11 26.59 23.94
N GLY A 379 -0.70 26.65 25.13
CA GLY A 379 -0.19 27.40 26.26
C GLY A 379 1.02 26.73 26.90
#